data_e5519dd605cacbb33ca8a7338c2aa0e2
#
_entry.id   e5519dd605cacbb33ca8a7338c2aa0e2
#
_cell.length_a   1.000
_cell.length_b   1.000
_cell.length_c   1.000
_cell.angle_alpha   90.00
_cell.angle_beta   90.00
_cell.angle_gamma   90.00
#
_symmetry.space_group_name_H-M   'P 1'
#
loop_
_entity.id
_entity.type
_entity.pdbx_description
1 polymer ?
#
loop_
_entity_poly.entity_id
_entity_poly.type
_entity_poly.pdbx_seq_one_letter_code
_entity_poly.pdbx_strand_id
1 'polypeptide(L)'
;MAQYILALDQGTTSSRAILFDRDQNILAIRQHELTQHYPHEGWVEQDPMDIWSTQYAAMLEVLAAADVSPAAVAGIGITNQRETTILWDRSTGRPVYNAIVWQCRRTADIVDRLVQQGLSEHIRETTGLVPDAYFSGTKIKWILDHVEGVREKAARGEILFGTVDSWLVWKLTGGKVHITVAATAARTMSLGIHKLE
;
A
#
# COMPACT_ATOMS: atom_id res chain seq x y z
N MET A 1 -13.97 -17.14 23.48
CA MET A 1 -14.29 -17.30 22.05
C MET A 1 -14.07 -15.93 21.39
N ALA A 2 -13.49 -15.90 20.19
CA ALA A 2 -13.29 -14.66 19.43
C ALA A 2 -14.63 -13.99 19.11
N GLN A 3 -14.79 -12.73 19.42
CA GLN A 3 -16.08 -12.03 19.38
C GLN A 3 -16.07 -10.71 18.61
N TYR A 4 -14.89 -10.22 18.25
CA TYR A 4 -14.72 -8.87 17.72
C TYR A 4 -14.09 -8.91 16.33
N ILE A 5 -14.41 -7.90 15.52
CA ILE A 5 -13.75 -7.62 14.24
C ILE A 5 -13.04 -6.28 14.36
N LEU A 6 -11.79 -6.26 13.92
CA LEU A 6 -10.98 -5.05 13.84
C LEU A 6 -10.89 -4.59 12.39
N ALA A 7 -11.35 -3.38 12.09
CA ALA A 7 -11.21 -2.77 10.79
C ALA A 7 -10.07 -1.73 10.82
N LEU A 8 -9.12 -1.88 9.89
CA LEU A 8 -8.02 -0.95 9.66
C LEU A 8 -8.29 -0.16 8.38
N ASP A 9 -8.35 1.14 8.49
CA ASP A 9 -8.57 2.08 7.38
C ASP A 9 -7.32 2.96 7.23
N GLN A 10 -6.46 2.59 6.30
CA GLN A 10 -5.24 3.34 5.98
C GLN A 10 -5.52 4.35 4.87
N GLY A 11 -6.01 5.51 5.26
CA GLY A 11 -6.25 6.63 4.34
C GLY A 11 -4.97 7.33 3.89
N THR A 12 -5.13 8.33 3.04
CA THR A 12 -4.01 9.14 2.56
C THR A 12 -3.48 10.09 3.64
N THR A 13 -4.36 10.61 4.49
CA THR A 13 -4.01 11.63 5.50
C THR A 13 -4.06 11.10 6.92
N SER A 14 -4.55 9.88 7.13
CA SER A 14 -4.69 9.31 8.47
C SER A 14 -4.75 7.79 8.43
N SER A 15 -4.33 7.18 9.54
CA SER A 15 -4.47 5.77 9.87
C SER A 15 -5.56 5.63 10.92
N ARG A 16 -6.56 4.79 10.67
CA ARG A 16 -7.70 4.59 11.55
C ARG A 16 -7.88 3.11 11.91
N ALA A 17 -8.30 2.84 13.14
CA ALA A 17 -8.75 1.53 13.57
C ALA A 17 -10.14 1.64 14.22
N ILE A 18 -11.02 0.69 13.91
CA ILE A 18 -12.39 0.61 14.40
C ILE A 18 -12.62 -0.80 14.92
N LEU A 19 -13.14 -0.93 16.14
CA LEU A 19 -13.49 -2.21 16.73
C LEU A 19 -15.00 -2.40 16.73
N PHE A 20 -15.44 -3.54 16.20
CA PHE A 20 -16.85 -3.94 16.13
C PHE A 20 -17.11 -5.17 17.00
N ASP A 21 -18.28 -5.22 17.63
CA ASP A 21 -18.84 -6.43 18.24
C ASP A 21 -19.57 -7.31 17.20
N ARG A 22 -20.18 -8.40 17.67
CA ARG A 22 -20.96 -9.34 16.82
C ARG A 22 -22.23 -8.72 16.26
N ASP A 23 -22.79 -7.74 16.94
CA ASP A 23 -24.02 -7.06 16.57
C ASP A 23 -23.75 -5.86 15.65
N GLN A 24 -22.49 -5.73 15.19
CA GLN A 24 -22.00 -4.65 14.31
C GLN A 24 -21.99 -3.27 14.96
N ASN A 25 -22.05 -3.19 16.29
CA ASN A 25 -21.86 -1.94 17.00
C ASN A 25 -20.39 -1.56 17.00
N ILE A 26 -20.11 -0.26 16.83
CA ILE A 26 -18.79 0.31 17.00
C ILE A 26 -18.53 0.48 18.50
N LEU A 27 -17.50 -0.22 19.02
CA LEU A 27 -17.11 -0.12 20.42
C LEU A 27 -16.10 0.99 20.67
N ALA A 28 -15.18 1.18 19.74
CA ALA A 28 -14.17 2.22 19.80
C ALA A 28 -13.63 2.58 18.43
N ILE A 29 -13.12 3.81 18.29
CA ILE A 29 -12.41 4.32 17.13
C ILE A 29 -11.15 5.02 17.60
N ARG A 30 -10.02 4.80 16.91
CA ARG A 30 -8.78 5.57 17.09
C ARG A 30 -8.22 5.95 15.73
N GLN A 31 -7.61 7.12 15.67
CA GLN A 31 -7.07 7.69 14.44
C GLN A 31 -5.82 8.51 14.73
N HIS A 32 -4.82 8.39 13.86
CA HIS A 32 -3.62 9.22 13.83
C HIS A 32 -3.47 9.88 12.49
N GLU A 33 -3.00 11.11 12.46
CA GLU A 33 -2.61 11.79 11.24
C GLU A 33 -1.37 11.14 10.64
N LEU A 34 -1.28 11.16 9.31
CA LEU A 34 -0.15 10.64 8.55
C LEU A 34 0.53 11.79 7.81
N THR A 35 1.81 11.98 8.08
CA THR A 35 2.62 13.03 7.46
C THR A 35 2.82 12.76 5.98
N GLN A 36 2.63 13.79 5.17
CA GLN A 36 2.96 13.80 3.75
C GLN A 36 4.18 14.70 3.50
N HIS A 37 5.08 14.24 2.64
CA HIS A 37 6.28 14.96 2.24
C HIS A 37 6.16 15.42 0.79
N TYR A 38 6.55 16.66 0.51
CA TYR A 38 6.48 17.29 -0.80
C TYR A 38 7.89 17.75 -1.23
N PRO A 39 8.82 16.80 -1.57
CA PRO A 39 10.23 17.16 -1.82
C PRO A 39 10.44 18.03 -3.04
N HIS A 40 9.55 17.96 -4.04
CA HIS A 40 9.55 18.77 -5.24
C HIS A 40 8.11 19.09 -5.65
N GLU A 41 7.93 20.03 -6.57
CA GLU A 41 6.62 20.36 -7.15
C GLU A 41 6.00 19.13 -7.80
N GLY A 42 4.74 18.84 -7.45
CA GLY A 42 4.00 17.68 -7.93
C GLY A 42 4.45 16.31 -7.36
N TRP A 43 5.43 16.30 -6.44
CA TRP A 43 5.85 15.08 -5.76
C TRP A 43 5.15 14.93 -4.43
N VAL A 44 4.68 13.71 -4.15
CA VAL A 44 4.04 13.38 -2.86
C VAL A 44 4.59 12.06 -2.38
N GLU A 45 5.11 12.05 -1.16
CA GLU A 45 5.72 10.89 -0.51
C GLU A 45 5.19 10.71 0.91
N GLN A 46 5.29 9.49 1.41
CA GLN A 46 5.07 9.13 2.80
C GLN A 46 6.16 8.17 3.26
N ASP A 47 6.54 8.25 4.54
CA ASP A 47 7.41 7.21 5.12
C ASP A 47 6.60 5.93 5.33
N PRO A 48 6.99 4.78 4.72
CA PRO A 48 6.30 3.50 4.98
C PRO A 48 6.33 3.09 6.44
N MET A 49 7.32 3.54 7.21
CA MET A 49 7.38 3.23 8.63
C MET A 49 6.39 4.08 9.43
N ASP A 50 6.09 5.31 9.00
CA ASP A 50 5.01 6.12 9.59
C ASP A 50 3.63 5.50 9.29
N ILE A 51 3.41 5.03 8.05
CA ILE A 51 2.20 4.27 7.69
C ILE A 51 2.01 3.08 8.64
N TRP A 52 3.07 2.31 8.88
CA TRP A 52 3.03 1.17 9.80
C TRP A 52 2.81 1.59 11.25
N SER A 53 3.60 2.52 11.76
CA SER A 53 3.60 2.90 13.18
C SER A 53 2.28 3.55 13.61
N THR A 54 1.72 4.44 12.78
CA THR A 54 0.44 5.10 13.06
C THR A 54 -0.73 4.12 12.99
N GLN A 55 -0.74 3.19 12.02
CA GLN A 55 -1.77 2.16 11.93
C GLN A 55 -1.68 1.16 13.09
N TYR A 56 -0.46 0.78 13.47
CA TYR A 56 -0.23 -0.13 14.61
C TYR A 56 -0.63 0.53 15.94
N ALA A 57 -0.31 1.81 16.14
CA ALA A 57 -0.74 2.56 17.32
C ALA A 57 -2.26 2.64 17.41
N ALA A 58 -2.95 3.03 16.33
CA ALA A 58 -4.42 3.07 16.30
C ALA A 58 -5.04 1.70 16.62
N MET A 59 -4.44 0.61 16.13
CA MET A 59 -4.88 -0.76 16.40
C MET A 59 -4.75 -1.12 17.88
N LEU A 60 -3.64 -0.81 18.52
CA LEU A 60 -3.43 -1.09 19.96
C LEU A 60 -4.34 -0.23 20.84
N GLU A 61 -4.46 1.05 20.52
CA GLU A 61 -5.25 2.00 21.26
C GLU A 61 -6.76 1.71 21.21
N VAL A 62 -7.27 1.23 20.07
CA VAL A 62 -8.70 0.89 19.95
C VAL A 62 -9.05 -0.33 20.79
N LEU A 63 -8.14 -1.32 20.88
CA LEU A 63 -8.31 -2.50 21.73
C LEU A 63 -8.26 -2.11 23.21
N ALA A 64 -7.29 -1.28 23.59
CA ALA A 64 -7.14 -0.79 24.97
C ALA A 64 -8.36 0.05 25.40
N ALA A 65 -8.88 0.91 24.52
CA ALA A 65 -10.04 1.75 24.84
C ALA A 65 -11.33 0.95 25.05
N ALA A 66 -11.45 -0.22 24.44
CA ALA A 66 -12.59 -1.12 24.60
C ALA A 66 -12.36 -2.20 25.66
N ASP A 67 -11.20 -2.22 26.32
CA ASP A 67 -10.77 -3.28 27.25
C ASP A 67 -10.86 -4.68 26.62
N VAL A 68 -10.45 -4.81 25.36
CA VAL A 68 -10.52 -6.04 24.58
C VAL A 68 -9.14 -6.65 24.36
N SER A 69 -8.98 -7.90 24.78
CA SER A 69 -7.76 -8.66 24.52
C SER A 69 -7.59 -8.93 23.01
N PRO A 70 -6.38 -8.82 22.44
CA PRO A 70 -6.11 -9.21 21.04
C PRO A 70 -6.56 -10.65 20.71
N ALA A 71 -6.51 -11.57 21.68
CA ALA A 71 -6.96 -12.95 21.49
C ALA A 71 -8.49 -13.08 21.29
N ALA A 72 -9.27 -12.05 21.60
CA ALA A 72 -10.71 -12.03 21.38
C ALA A 72 -11.09 -11.48 19.99
N VAL A 73 -10.12 -10.99 19.20
CA VAL A 73 -10.32 -10.53 17.82
C VAL A 73 -10.41 -11.73 16.90
N ALA A 74 -11.55 -11.88 16.21
CA ALA A 74 -11.81 -12.99 15.29
C ALA A 74 -11.16 -12.79 13.93
N GLY A 75 -10.98 -11.53 13.51
CA GLY A 75 -10.40 -11.19 12.21
C GLY A 75 -10.10 -9.71 12.10
N ILE A 76 -9.21 -9.40 11.13
CA ILE A 76 -8.83 -8.03 10.79
C ILE A 76 -9.21 -7.79 9.33
N GLY A 77 -10.02 -6.75 9.08
CA GLY A 77 -10.29 -6.23 7.74
C GLY A 77 -9.40 -5.04 7.47
N ILE A 78 -8.83 -4.96 6.26
CA ILE A 78 -7.96 -3.85 5.86
C ILE A 78 -8.56 -3.17 4.64
N THR A 79 -8.74 -1.86 4.70
CA THR A 79 -8.91 -0.98 3.55
C THR A 79 -7.81 0.05 3.52
N ASN A 80 -7.47 0.58 2.33
CA ASN A 80 -6.31 1.44 2.19
C ASN A 80 -6.42 2.43 1.02
N GLN A 81 -5.59 3.48 1.06
CA GLN A 81 -5.28 4.27 -0.12
C GLN A 81 -4.67 3.36 -1.18
N ARG A 82 -5.28 3.28 -2.35
CA ARG A 82 -4.81 2.43 -3.45
C ARG A 82 -3.67 3.10 -4.21
N GLU A 83 -3.00 2.37 -5.11
CA GLU A 83 -1.96 2.82 -6.03
C GLU A 83 -0.69 3.40 -5.38
N THR A 84 -0.71 3.77 -4.10
CA THR A 84 0.50 4.16 -3.36
C THR A 84 1.48 2.99 -3.34
N THR A 85 2.70 3.25 -3.77
CA THR A 85 3.70 2.24 -4.13
C THR A 85 4.79 2.18 -3.08
N ILE A 86 5.04 0.98 -2.54
CA ILE A 86 6.09 0.71 -1.55
C ILE A 86 6.96 -0.44 -2.07
N LEU A 87 8.29 -0.25 -2.06
CA LEU A 87 9.27 -1.29 -2.29
C LEU A 87 10.12 -1.48 -1.03
N TRP A 88 10.36 -2.75 -0.66
CA TRP A 88 11.17 -3.06 0.51
C TRP A 88 12.05 -4.29 0.31
N ASP A 89 13.14 -4.34 1.03
CA ASP A 89 14.05 -5.49 1.06
C ASP A 89 13.39 -6.67 1.78
N ARG A 90 13.33 -7.81 1.11
CA ARG A 90 12.66 -9.04 1.60
C ARG A 90 13.28 -9.55 2.90
N SER A 91 14.59 -9.45 3.05
CA SER A 91 15.32 -10.04 4.17
C SER A 91 15.22 -9.20 5.44
N THR A 92 15.22 -7.87 5.27
CA THR A 92 15.26 -6.92 6.39
C THR A 92 13.89 -6.30 6.68
N GLY A 93 12.97 -6.33 5.73
CA GLY A 93 11.69 -5.62 5.79
C GLY A 93 11.84 -4.09 5.80
N ARG A 94 13.00 -3.56 5.38
CA ARG A 94 13.24 -2.12 5.30
C ARG A 94 12.81 -1.57 3.95
N PRO A 95 12.01 -0.49 3.92
CA PRO A 95 11.74 0.22 2.68
C PRO A 95 13.02 0.68 2.00
N VAL A 96 13.08 0.58 0.67
CA VAL A 96 14.23 1.05 -0.12
C VAL A 96 14.10 2.53 -0.49
N TYR A 97 12.91 3.06 -0.42
CA TYR A 97 12.57 4.45 -0.69
C TYR A 97 11.26 4.81 0.04
N ASN A 98 10.94 6.10 0.14
CA ASN A 98 9.62 6.54 0.60
C ASN A 98 8.50 5.97 -0.29
N ALA A 99 7.33 5.74 0.28
CA ALA A 99 6.14 5.39 -0.47
C ALA A 99 5.80 6.53 -1.45
N ILE A 100 5.71 6.22 -2.74
CA ILE A 100 5.27 7.18 -3.75
C ILE A 100 3.74 7.17 -3.76
N VAL A 101 3.14 8.26 -3.30
CA VAL A 101 1.69 8.38 -3.11
C VAL A 101 0.97 8.44 -4.47
N TRP A 102 -0.28 7.97 -4.52
CA TRP A 102 -1.11 7.96 -5.72
C TRP A 102 -1.24 9.34 -6.41
N GLN A 103 -1.20 10.42 -5.64
CA GLN A 103 -1.27 11.81 -6.13
C GLN A 103 0.02 12.29 -6.83
N CYS A 104 1.14 11.58 -6.63
CA CYS A 104 2.45 12.00 -7.11
C CYS A 104 2.55 11.99 -8.64
N ARG A 105 3.02 13.10 -9.22
CA ARG A 105 3.13 13.28 -10.67
C ARG A 105 4.55 13.09 -11.24
N ARG A 106 5.52 12.65 -10.42
CA ARG A 106 6.94 12.51 -10.83
C ARG A 106 7.18 11.59 -12.02
N THR A 107 6.24 10.71 -12.32
CA THR A 107 6.35 9.73 -13.42
C THR A 107 5.58 10.13 -14.67
N ALA A 108 5.13 11.38 -14.77
CA ALA A 108 4.38 11.88 -15.94
C ALA A 108 5.19 11.72 -17.23
N ASP A 109 6.50 12.00 -17.19
CA ASP A 109 7.41 11.82 -18.33
C ASP A 109 7.56 10.34 -18.77
N ILE A 110 7.45 9.39 -17.86
CA ILE A 110 7.42 7.96 -18.17
C ILE A 110 6.13 7.63 -18.92
N VAL A 111 5.01 8.18 -18.46
CA VAL A 111 3.70 8.02 -19.12
C VAL A 111 3.73 8.59 -20.52
N ASP A 112 4.26 9.81 -20.70
CA ASP A 112 4.37 10.45 -22.00
C ASP A 112 5.17 9.59 -22.99
N ARG A 113 6.28 8.98 -22.53
CA ARG A 113 7.05 8.03 -23.36
C ARG A 113 6.26 6.79 -23.74
N LEU A 114 5.46 6.21 -22.84
CA LEU A 114 4.59 5.07 -23.15
C LEU A 114 3.54 5.41 -24.22
N VAL A 115 2.93 6.59 -24.10
CA VAL A 115 1.96 7.11 -25.08
C VAL A 115 2.62 7.32 -26.45
N GLN A 116 3.79 7.97 -26.48
CA GLN A 116 4.55 8.21 -27.71
C GLN A 116 5.00 6.90 -28.42
N GLN A 117 5.24 5.84 -27.64
CA GLN A 117 5.54 4.50 -28.17
C GLN A 117 4.30 3.75 -28.67
N GLY A 118 3.10 4.35 -28.60
CA GLY A 118 1.86 3.74 -29.05
C GLY A 118 1.32 2.64 -28.14
N LEU A 119 1.76 2.57 -26.88
CA LEU A 119 1.39 1.49 -25.94
C LEU A 119 0.05 1.71 -25.25
N SER A 120 -0.62 2.83 -25.48
CA SER A 120 -1.87 3.19 -24.78
C SER A 120 -2.96 2.13 -24.93
N GLU A 121 -3.18 1.64 -26.16
CA GLU A 121 -4.22 0.64 -26.43
C GLU A 121 -3.85 -0.71 -25.79
N HIS A 122 -2.60 -1.14 -25.94
CA HIS A 122 -2.12 -2.37 -25.33
C HIS A 122 -2.29 -2.35 -23.78
N ILE A 123 -1.95 -1.23 -23.13
CA ILE A 123 -2.14 -1.08 -21.70
C ILE A 123 -3.63 -1.16 -21.34
N ARG A 124 -4.49 -0.47 -22.09
CA ARG A 124 -5.93 -0.48 -21.87
C ARG A 124 -6.53 -1.88 -22.03
N GLU A 125 -6.19 -2.58 -23.08
CA GLU A 125 -6.69 -3.93 -23.36
C GLU A 125 -6.21 -4.94 -22.31
N THR A 126 -4.95 -4.83 -21.87
CA THR A 126 -4.36 -5.78 -20.93
C THR A 126 -4.81 -5.54 -19.49
N THR A 127 -4.83 -4.27 -19.06
CA THR A 127 -5.03 -3.92 -17.64
C THR A 127 -6.38 -3.26 -17.33
N GLY A 128 -7.14 -2.85 -18.34
CA GLY A 128 -8.34 -2.04 -18.20
C GLY A 128 -8.08 -0.57 -17.83
N LEU A 129 -6.82 -0.15 -17.75
CA LEU A 129 -6.41 1.18 -17.30
C LEU A 129 -5.84 2.00 -18.45
N VAL A 130 -5.93 3.31 -18.33
CA VAL A 130 -5.21 4.23 -19.22
C VAL A 130 -3.79 4.47 -18.68
N PRO A 131 -2.79 4.80 -19.51
CA PRO A 131 -1.48 5.23 -19.03
C PRO A 131 -1.62 6.50 -18.19
N ASP A 132 -1.29 6.44 -16.91
CA ASP A 132 -1.27 7.59 -16.01
C ASP A 132 -0.26 7.39 -14.87
N ALA A 133 0.36 8.49 -14.43
CA ALA A 133 1.26 8.52 -13.27
C ALA A 133 0.54 8.16 -11.95
N TYR A 134 -0.77 8.13 -11.96
CA TYR A 134 -1.62 7.69 -10.85
C TYR A 134 -1.32 6.26 -10.42
N PHE A 135 -1.12 5.34 -11.37
CA PHE A 135 -0.97 3.91 -11.12
C PHE A 135 0.45 3.51 -10.68
N SER A 136 0.58 2.33 -10.07
CA SER A 136 1.82 1.89 -9.42
C SER A 136 2.96 1.57 -10.40
N GLY A 137 2.67 1.04 -11.60
CA GLY A 137 3.68 0.52 -12.52
C GLY A 137 4.79 1.52 -12.86
N THR A 138 4.43 2.77 -13.17
CA THR A 138 5.41 3.83 -13.48
C THR A 138 6.22 4.24 -12.24
N LYS A 139 5.63 4.18 -11.05
CA LYS A 139 6.31 4.47 -9.78
C LYS A 139 7.33 3.39 -9.42
N ILE A 140 6.98 2.11 -9.65
CA ILE A 140 7.93 1.00 -9.52
C ILE A 140 9.12 1.22 -10.43
N LYS A 141 8.87 1.49 -11.73
CA LYS A 141 9.92 1.79 -12.69
C LYS A 141 10.80 2.94 -12.22
N TRP A 142 10.21 4.01 -11.74
CA TRP A 142 10.95 5.17 -11.25
C TRP A 142 11.90 4.80 -10.09
N ILE A 143 11.41 4.06 -9.09
CA ILE A 143 12.26 3.61 -7.95
C ILE A 143 13.41 2.73 -8.45
N LEU A 144 13.13 1.78 -9.35
CA LEU A 144 14.15 0.90 -9.92
C LEU A 144 15.22 1.66 -10.72
N ASP A 145 14.88 2.80 -11.32
CA ASP A 145 15.80 3.60 -12.14
C ASP A 145 16.62 4.62 -11.32
N HIS A 146 16.10 5.07 -10.16
CA HIS A 146 16.68 6.19 -9.43
C HIS A 146 17.27 5.81 -8.06
N VAL A 147 16.95 4.63 -7.54
CA VAL A 147 17.51 4.17 -6.26
C VAL A 147 18.61 3.17 -6.54
N GLU A 148 19.85 3.53 -6.17
CA GLU A 148 21.05 2.75 -6.46
C GLU A 148 20.96 1.30 -5.96
N GLY A 149 21.30 0.35 -6.81
CA GLY A 149 21.35 -1.09 -6.50
C GLY A 149 19.99 -1.79 -6.33
N VAL A 150 18.87 -1.03 -6.38
CA VAL A 150 17.54 -1.62 -6.17
C VAL A 150 17.11 -2.47 -7.36
N ARG A 151 17.43 -2.07 -8.59
CA ARG A 151 17.13 -2.83 -9.81
C ARG A 151 17.79 -4.20 -9.81
N GLU A 152 19.08 -4.25 -9.49
CA GLU A 152 19.86 -5.49 -9.43
C GLU A 152 19.35 -6.41 -8.32
N LYS A 153 19.01 -5.86 -7.16
CA LYS A 153 18.39 -6.62 -6.06
C LYS A 153 17.01 -7.14 -6.46
N ALA A 154 16.20 -6.34 -7.15
CA ALA A 154 14.89 -6.76 -7.64
C ALA A 154 15.01 -7.91 -8.64
N ALA A 155 15.98 -7.85 -9.55
CA ALA A 155 16.26 -8.93 -10.51
C ALA A 155 16.64 -10.25 -9.83
N ARG A 156 17.24 -10.20 -8.64
CA ARG A 156 17.54 -11.38 -7.82
C ARG A 156 16.39 -11.81 -6.90
N GLY A 157 15.24 -11.13 -6.94
CA GLY A 157 14.08 -11.43 -6.10
C GLY A 157 14.24 -11.00 -4.64
N GLU A 158 15.20 -10.11 -4.35
CA GLU A 158 15.48 -9.60 -3.00
C GLU A 158 14.59 -8.42 -2.60
N ILE A 159 13.91 -7.80 -3.57
CA ILE A 159 12.98 -6.68 -3.35
C ILE A 159 11.54 -7.16 -3.53
N LEU A 160 10.69 -6.78 -2.62
CA LEU A 160 9.25 -6.93 -2.71
C LEU A 160 8.60 -5.60 -3.07
N PHE A 161 7.53 -5.69 -3.83
CA PHE A 161 6.62 -4.59 -4.13
C PHE A 161 5.27 -4.84 -3.48
N GLY A 162 4.63 -3.79 -3.01
CA GLY A 162 3.23 -3.82 -2.61
C GLY A 162 2.60 -2.44 -2.59
N THR A 163 1.30 -2.44 -2.62
CA THR A 163 0.48 -1.33 -2.16
C THR A 163 0.36 -1.38 -0.64
N VAL A 164 -0.33 -0.43 -0.05
CA VAL A 164 -0.35 -0.29 1.42
C VAL A 164 -0.94 -1.51 2.12
N ASP A 165 -1.94 -2.19 1.54
CA ASP A 165 -2.47 -3.46 2.08
C ASP A 165 -1.39 -4.55 2.19
N SER A 166 -0.62 -4.75 1.13
CA SER A 166 0.49 -5.73 1.14
C SER A 166 1.53 -5.38 2.20
N TRP A 167 1.88 -4.10 2.33
CA TRP A 167 2.81 -3.62 3.35
C TRP A 167 2.30 -3.89 4.77
N LEU A 168 1.03 -3.57 5.06
CA LEU A 168 0.43 -3.81 6.37
C LEU A 168 0.36 -5.30 6.69
N VAL A 169 -0.07 -6.16 5.74
CA VAL A 169 -0.09 -7.62 5.94
C VAL A 169 1.32 -8.16 6.19
N TRP A 170 2.31 -7.70 5.41
CA TRP A 170 3.71 -8.06 5.61
C TRP A 170 4.18 -7.72 7.03
N LYS A 171 3.91 -6.51 7.51
CA LYS A 171 4.29 -6.06 8.85
C LYS A 171 3.54 -6.82 9.96
N LEU A 172 2.22 -7.00 9.83
CA LEU A 172 1.39 -7.71 10.80
C LEU A 172 1.78 -9.19 10.94
N THR A 173 2.28 -9.80 9.88
CA THR A 173 2.68 -11.22 9.88
C THR A 173 4.17 -11.45 10.16
N GLY A 174 4.93 -10.39 10.46
CA GLY A 174 6.38 -10.49 10.68
C GLY A 174 7.13 -10.99 9.45
N GLY A 175 6.72 -10.57 8.26
CA GLY A 175 7.36 -10.93 7.00
C GLY A 175 6.98 -12.30 6.42
N LYS A 176 6.00 -12.98 7.00
CA LYS A 176 5.62 -14.34 6.57
C LYS A 176 4.65 -14.37 5.39
N VAL A 177 3.84 -13.33 5.21
CA VAL A 177 2.80 -13.28 4.18
C VAL A 177 2.98 -12.05 3.31
N HIS A 178 3.05 -12.28 1.99
CA HIS A 178 3.11 -11.23 0.97
C HIS A 178 1.96 -11.45 -0.02
N ILE A 179 0.87 -10.74 0.18
CA ILE A 179 -0.38 -10.85 -0.60
C ILE A 179 -0.98 -9.46 -0.85
N THR A 180 -1.87 -9.39 -1.81
CA THR A 180 -2.79 -8.28 -2.04
C THR A 180 -4.16 -8.82 -2.43
N VAL A 181 -5.16 -7.96 -2.55
CA VAL A 181 -6.47 -8.30 -3.10
C VAL A 181 -6.57 -7.90 -4.57
N ALA A 182 -7.37 -8.64 -5.36
CA ALA A 182 -7.52 -8.40 -6.80
C ALA A 182 -7.92 -6.94 -7.12
N ALA A 183 -8.79 -6.34 -6.30
CA ALA A 183 -9.22 -4.94 -6.46
C ALA A 183 -8.07 -3.93 -6.35
N THR A 184 -7.07 -4.20 -5.53
CA THR A 184 -5.87 -3.35 -5.39
C THR A 184 -4.83 -3.68 -6.46
N ALA A 185 -4.60 -4.97 -6.74
CA ALA A 185 -3.69 -5.41 -7.79
C ALA A 185 -4.09 -4.88 -9.18
N ALA A 186 -5.38 -4.85 -9.49
CA ALA A 186 -5.91 -4.29 -10.74
C ALA A 186 -5.63 -2.78 -10.92
N ARG A 187 -5.23 -2.08 -9.87
CA ARG A 187 -4.88 -0.64 -9.88
C ARG A 187 -3.38 -0.39 -9.99
N THR A 188 -2.57 -1.44 -10.17
CA THR A 188 -1.12 -1.31 -10.24
C THR A 188 -0.60 -1.05 -11.66
N MET A 189 -1.42 -1.24 -12.69
CA MET A 189 -1.02 -1.29 -14.10
C MET A 189 0.03 -2.39 -14.38
N SER A 190 0.06 -3.41 -13.50
CA SER A 190 0.99 -4.56 -13.57
C SER A 190 0.26 -5.91 -13.57
N LEU A 191 -1.08 -5.89 -13.50
CA LEU A 191 -1.92 -7.08 -13.53
C LEU A 191 -2.78 -7.09 -14.80
N GLY A 192 -2.69 -8.18 -15.57
CA GLY A 192 -3.59 -8.44 -16.68
C GLY A 192 -4.95 -8.90 -16.18
N ILE A 193 -6.03 -8.12 -16.48
CA ILE A 193 -7.36 -8.39 -15.92
C ILE A 193 -8.05 -9.61 -16.53
N HIS A 194 -7.64 -10.03 -17.74
CA HIS A 194 -8.27 -11.16 -18.42
C HIS A 194 -7.81 -12.53 -17.87
N LYS A 195 -6.59 -12.60 -17.35
CA LYS A 195 -6.00 -13.84 -16.84
C LYS A 195 -5.59 -13.78 -15.38
N LEU A 196 -5.69 -12.60 -14.75
CA LEU A 196 -5.19 -12.32 -13.40
C LEU A 196 -3.68 -12.59 -13.25
N GLU A 197 -2.92 -12.30 -14.32
CA GLU A 197 -1.46 -12.47 -14.43
C GLU A 197 -0.71 -11.14 -14.28
#